data_768c4f984cb8bda129bf67ac0781c9b1
#
_entry.id   768c4f984cb8bda129bf67ac0781c9b1
#
_cell.length_a   1.000
_cell.length_b   1.000
_cell.length_c   1.000
_cell.angle_alpha   90.00
_cell.angle_beta   90.00
_cell.angle_gamma   90.00
#
_symmetry.space_group_name_H-M   'P 1'
#
loop_
_entity.id
_entity.type
_entity.pdbx_description
1 polymer ?
#
loop_
_entity_poly.entity_id
_entity_poly.type
_entity_poly.pdbx_seq_one_letter_code
_entity_poly.pdbx_strand_id
1 'polypeptide(L)'
;NLTHDVSGHKGEDVISHVSAIANMRGGHLVIGVEDQTLNITGIQNFHDYTPENLSARITGNCTHLITEGLYVENYTTTDTNKTVWIIHIPKHAPRKPVIAHKQPWQRLGDNLVRLTHERESAILSEPFSNIEDWSAAIVPDAAIDDLDPAAILKARENYKNKFPGQAKDVDQWNDIAFLN
;
A
#
# COMPACT_ATOMS: atom_id res chain seq x y z
N ASN A 1 16.63 15.35 12.27
CA ASN A 1 15.93 16.58 12.71
C ASN A 1 15.02 17.00 11.56
N LEU A 2 13.72 16.84 11.75
CA LEU A 2 12.75 17.52 10.91
C LEU A 2 12.95 19.01 11.13
N THR A 3 13.36 19.73 10.09
CA THR A 3 13.20 21.18 10.11
C THR A 3 11.71 21.45 10.23
N HIS A 4 11.34 22.44 10.98
CA HIS A 4 9.94 22.79 11.28
C HIS A 4 9.11 23.14 10.04
N ASP A 5 9.62 22.88 8.84
CA ASP A 5 9.00 23.25 7.59
C ASP A 5 8.24 22.05 6.97
N VAL A 6 7.04 22.29 6.51
CA VAL A 6 6.24 21.26 5.83
C VAL A 6 6.75 21.03 4.42
N SER A 7 7.15 22.08 3.73
CA SER A 7 7.64 22.03 2.35
C SER A 7 8.63 23.18 2.10
N GLY A 8 9.86 22.89 1.84
CA GLY A 8 10.86 23.93 1.55
C GLY A 8 12.30 23.44 1.60
N HIS A 9 12.57 22.45 2.44
CA HIS A 9 13.89 21.90 2.63
C HIS A 9 13.96 20.47 2.13
N LYS A 10 14.35 20.33 0.87
CA LYS A 10 14.48 19.04 0.17
C LYS A 10 15.32 18.06 1.00
N GLY A 11 14.70 16.94 1.41
CA GLY A 11 15.35 15.91 2.19
C GLY A 11 15.27 16.08 3.71
N GLU A 12 14.66 17.17 4.20
CA GLU A 12 14.59 17.46 5.64
C GLU A 12 13.19 17.85 6.10
N ASP A 13 12.26 18.05 5.16
CA ASP A 13 10.90 18.50 5.44
C ASP A 13 9.90 17.34 5.51
N VAL A 14 8.69 17.65 5.99
CA VAL A 14 7.61 16.64 6.16
C VAL A 14 7.31 15.91 4.87
N ILE A 15 7.21 16.61 3.72
CA ILE A 15 6.84 15.96 2.46
C ILE A 15 7.91 15.00 1.94
N SER A 16 9.20 15.26 2.19
CA SER A 16 10.28 14.34 1.88
C SER A 16 10.19 13.07 2.73
N HIS A 17 9.89 13.21 4.03
CA HIS A 17 9.66 12.07 4.93
C HIS A 17 8.42 11.26 4.54
N VAL A 18 7.32 11.94 4.16
CA VAL A 18 6.11 11.27 3.66
C VAL A 18 6.41 10.45 2.41
N SER A 19 7.12 11.03 1.43
CA SER A 19 7.55 10.30 0.24
C SER A 19 8.37 9.05 0.61
N ALA A 20 9.32 9.20 1.53
CA ALA A 20 10.18 8.08 1.94
C ALA A 20 9.40 6.96 2.64
N ILE A 21 8.52 7.30 3.57
CA ILE A 21 7.71 6.33 4.32
C ILE A 21 6.75 5.60 3.36
N ALA A 22 6.09 6.34 2.46
CA ALA A 22 5.20 5.75 1.45
C ALA A 22 5.95 4.79 0.51
N ASN A 23 7.16 5.14 0.08
CA ASN A 23 8.00 4.32 -0.80
C ASN A 23 8.58 3.08 -0.10
N MET A 24 8.47 2.99 1.22
CA MET A 24 8.81 1.76 1.94
C MET A 24 7.58 0.85 2.04
N ARG A 25 6.81 0.95 3.07
CA ARG A 25 5.60 0.13 3.30
C ARG A 25 4.42 0.93 3.82
N GLY A 26 4.50 2.26 3.75
CA GLY A 26 3.65 3.13 4.53
C GLY A 26 4.08 3.14 6.01
N GLY A 27 3.33 3.83 6.84
CA GLY A 27 3.61 3.93 8.27
C GLY A 27 3.15 5.25 8.87
N HIS A 28 3.86 5.71 9.89
CA HIS A 28 3.47 6.88 10.65
C HIS A 28 4.63 7.84 10.82
N LEU A 29 4.31 9.13 10.82
CA LEU A 29 5.25 10.18 11.21
C LEU A 29 4.65 10.92 12.40
N VAL A 30 5.39 10.95 13.51
CA VAL A 30 4.94 11.58 14.75
C VAL A 30 5.60 12.96 14.88
N ILE A 31 4.80 13.98 15.14
CA ILE A 31 5.25 15.36 15.37
C ILE A 31 4.92 15.75 16.81
N GLY A 32 5.87 16.37 17.50
CA GLY A 32 5.74 16.75 18.92
C GLY A 32 6.39 15.76 19.88
N VAL A 33 7.23 14.86 19.35
CA VAL A 33 8.06 13.94 20.12
C VAL A 33 9.52 14.16 19.73
N GLU A 34 10.39 14.23 20.72
CA GLU A 34 11.83 14.37 20.50
C GLU A 34 12.43 13.06 20.00
N ASP A 35 13.20 13.15 18.92
CA ASP A 35 13.96 12.02 18.41
C ASP A 35 15.01 11.57 19.46
N GLN A 36 15.35 10.30 19.51
CA GLN A 36 16.27 9.65 20.44
C GLN A 36 15.75 9.46 21.87
N THR A 37 15.28 10.49 22.55
CA THR A 37 14.79 10.39 23.95
C THR A 37 13.35 9.91 24.03
N LEU A 38 12.59 10.07 22.95
CA LEU A 38 11.15 9.84 22.85
C LEU A 38 10.33 10.69 23.84
N ASN A 39 10.90 11.76 24.38
CA ASN A 39 10.18 12.67 25.25
C ASN A 39 9.12 13.44 24.47
N ILE A 40 7.92 13.51 25.01
CA ILE A 40 6.83 14.30 24.42
C ILE A 40 7.11 15.78 24.69
N THR A 41 7.50 16.51 23.64
CA THR A 41 7.72 17.96 23.68
C THR A 41 6.44 18.74 23.44
N GLY A 42 5.54 18.14 22.66
CA GLY A 42 4.28 18.73 22.21
C GLY A 42 4.47 19.71 21.04
N ILE A 43 3.36 20.06 20.43
CA ILE A 43 3.27 21.06 19.37
C ILE A 43 2.63 22.31 19.96
N GLN A 44 3.34 23.44 19.95
CA GLN A 44 2.76 24.74 20.37
C GLN A 44 2.18 25.49 19.19
N ASN A 45 2.92 25.53 18.10
CA ASN A 45 2.48 26.07 16.81
C ASN A 45 3.26 25.34 15.72
N PHE A 46 2.58 24.78 14.74
CA PHE A 46 3.20 24.16 13.60
C PHE A 46 2.84 24.95 12.34
N HIS A 47 3.45 26.13 12.20
CA HIS A 47 3.27 27.02 11.05
C HIS A 47 1.79 27.34 10.73
N ASP A 48 0.96 27.50 11.76
CA ASP A 48 -0.50 27.73 11.65
C ASP A 48 -1.26 26.60 10.88
N TYR A 49 -0.66 25.41 10.75
CA TYR A 49 -1.37 24.28 10.18
C TYR A 49 -2.36 23.69 11.17
N THR A 50 -3.50 23.29 10.63
CA THR A 50 -4.40 22.32 11.27
C THR A 50 -4.13 20.92 10.69
N PRO A 51 -4.60 19.85 11.33
CA PRO A 51 -4.50 18.49 10.76
C PRO A 51 -5.00 18.40 9.31
N GLU A 52 -6.12 19.06 9.01
CA GLU A 52 -6.73 19.07 7.67
C GLU A 52 -5.88 19.82 6.65
N ASN A 53 -5.41 21.01 7.02
CA ASN A 53 -4.54 21.82 6.15
C ASN A 53 -3.21 21.12 5.88
N LEU A 54 -2.67 20.41 6.87
CA LEU A 54 -1.43 19.65 6.72
C LEU A 54 -1.62 18.50 5.72
N SER A 55 -2.70 17.73 5.82
CA SER A 55 -3.02 16.68 4.86
C SER A 55 -3.15 17.22 3.43
N ALA A 56 -3.85 18.32 3.27
CA ALA A 56 -4.01 18.99 1.96
C ALA A 56 -2.66 19.47 1.41
N ARG A 57 -1.81 20.03 2.27
CA ARG A 57 -0.48 20.49 1.88
C ARG A 57 0.42 19.34 1.45
N ILE A 58 0.40 18.23 2.18
CA ILE A 58 1.14 17.01 1.83
C ILE A 58 0.69 16.49 0.46
N THR A 59 -0.62 16.33 0.27
CA THR A 59 -1.19 15.85 -1.00
C THR A 59 -0.81 16.73 -2.18
N GLY A 60 -0.86 18.05 -2.01
CA GLY A 60 -0.53 19.02 -3.07
C GLY A 60 0.96 19.07 -3.45
N ASN A 61 1.85 18.51 -2.63
CA ASN A 61 3.31 18.55 -2.85
C ASN A 61 3.94 17.16 -3.08
N CYS A 62 3.14 16.09 -3.02
CA CYS A 62 3.58 14.73 -3.31
C CYS A 62 2.87 14.20 -4.55
N THR A 63 3.64 13.80 -5.56
CA THR A 63 3.10 13.16 -6.77
C THR A 63 2.95 11.65 -6.51
N HIS A 64 1.88 11.05 -6.99
CA HIS A 64 1.52 9.63 -6.85
C HIS A 64 1.20 9.17 -5.42
N LEU A 65 1.06 10.10 -4.47
CA LEU A 65 0.61 9.74 -3.12
C LEU A 65 -0.86 9.33 -3.16
N ILE A 66 -1.17 8.18 -2.55
CA ILE A 66 -2.54 7.75 -2.35
C ILE A 66 -3.14 8.61 -1.24
N THR A 67 -4.30 9.21 -1.50
CA THR A 67 -4.99 10.04 -0.49
C THR A 67 -5.85 9.23 0.47
N GLU A 68 -6.32 8.07 0.03
CA GLU A 68 -7.02 7.12 0.88
C GLU A 68 -6.05 6.55 1.92
N GLY A 69 -6.38 6.72 3.19
CA GLY A 69 -5.51 6.35 4.31
C GLY A 69 -4.45 7.39 4.69
N LEU A 70 -4.40 8.54 4.00
CA LEU A 70 -3.60 9.70 4.43
C LEU A 70 -4.46 10.58 5.32
N TYR A 71 -4.15 10.65 6.60
CA TYR A 71 -4.82 11.55 7.54
C TYR A 71 -3.90 11.90 8.71
N VAL A 72 -4.23 12.98 9.40
CA VAL A 72 -3.49 13.46 10.57
C VAL A 72 -4.38 13.36 11.79
N GLU A 73 -3.96 12.56 12.76
CA GLU A 73 -4.61 12.48 14.06
C GLU A 73 -3.98 13.44 15.04
N ASN A 74 -4.82 14.07 15.85
CA ASN A 74 -4.43 14.97 16.92
C ASN A 74 -4.67 14.29 18.28
N TYR A 75 -3.61 14.09 19.03
CA TYR A 75 -3.66 13.55 20.38
C TYR A 75 -3.21 14.57 21.41
N THR A 76 -3.93 14.59 22.53
CA THR A 76 -3.52 15.36 23.70
C THR A 76 -3.19 14.40 24.84
N THR A 77 -1.98 14.52 25.41
CA THR A 77 -1.56 13.68 26.54
C THR A 77 -2.32 14.04 27.79
N THR A 78 -2.70 13.04 28.57
CA THR A 78 -3.52 13.21 29.77
C THR A 78 -2.72 13.75 30.96
N ASP A 79 -1.43 13.49 31.00
CA ASP A 79 -0.51 13.85 32.09
C ASP A 79 0.04 15.28 31.98
N THR A 80 0.39 15.71 30.77
CA THR A 80 1.08 16.98 30.50
C THR A 80 0.28 17.94 29.63
N ASN A 81 -0.89 17.52 29.14
CA ASN A 81 -1.74 18.27 28.23
C ASN A 81 -1.02 18.78 26.98
N LYS A 82 -0.04 18.00 26.49
CA LYS A 82 0.71 18.31 25.30
C LYS A 82 0.06 17.72 24.07
N THR A 83 0.03 18.49 23.01
CA THR A 83 -0.50 18.06 21.71
C THR A 83 0.56 17.35 20.88
N VAL A 84 0.22 16.20 20.31
CA VAL A 84 1.05 15.40 19.39
C VAL A 84 0.23 15.08 18.16
N TRP A 85 0.82 15.19 16.98
CA TRP A 85 0.19 14.77 15.74
C TRP A 85 0.81 13.49 15.20
N ILE A 86 -0.05 12.59 14.71
CA ILE A 86 0.35 11.38 14.02
C ILE A 86 -0.16 11.47 12.59
N ILE A 87 0.77 11.51 11.64
CA ILE A 87 0.47 11.47 10.22
C ILE A 87 0.47 10.01 9.80
N HIS A 88 -0.69 9.48 9.41
CA HIS A 88 -0.83 8.16 8.82
C HIS A 88 -0.51 8.25 7.33
N ILE A 89 0.43 7.45 6.88
CA ILE A 89 0.96 7.52 5.52
C ILE A 89 0.74 6.16 4.86
N PRO A 90 -0.11 6.09 3.82
CA PRO A 90 -0.33 4.86 3.08
C PRO A 90 0.91 4.45 2.29
N LYS A 91 1.02 3.16 1.99
CA LYS A 91 2.01 2.66 1.03
C LYS A 91 1.74 3.27 -0.35
N HIS A 92 2.79 3.44 -1.14
CA HIS A 92 2.68 3.84 -2.55
C HIS A 92 1.77 2.91 -3.35
N ALA A 93 1.15 3.41 -4.42
CA ALA A 93 0.45 2.57 -5.38
C ALA A 93 1.42 1.63 -6.12
N PRO A 94 0.99 0.44 -6.55
CA PRO A 94 1.83 -0.46 -7.33
C PRO A 94 2.45 0.26 -8.54
N ARG A 95 3.73 0.07 -8.75
CA ARG A 95 4.54 0.65 -9.84
C ARG A 95 4.62 2.17 -9.87
N LYS A 96 4.21 2.86 -8.80
CA LYS A 96 4.19 4.33 -8.75
C LYS A 96 4.92 4.82 -7.50
N PRO A 97 6.23 5.05 -7.55
CA PRO A 97 6.93 5.66 -6.42
C PRO A 97 6.36 7.05 -6.13
N VAL A 98 6.22 7.38 -4.86
CA VAL A 98 5.80 8.70 -4.40
C VAL A 98 6.97 9.66 -4.52
N ILE A 99 6.72 10.82 -5.12
CA ILE A 99 7.73 11.83 -5.45
C ILE A 99 7.47 13.09 -4.64
N ALA A 100 8.49 13.61 -3.98
CA ALA A 100 8.51 14.92 -3.35
C ALA A 100 9.73 15.71 -3.85
N HIS A 101 9.60 17.02 -4.08
CA HIS A 101 10.68 17.86 -4.64
C HIS A 101 11.28 17.29 -5.95
N LYS A 102 10.43 16.77 -6.82
CA LYS A 102 10.81 16.19 -8.13
C LYS A 102 11.73 14.96 -8.05
N GLN A 103 11.82 14.30 -6.88
CA GLN A 103 12.54 13.05 -6.72
C GLN A 103 11.87 12.14 -5.69
N PRO A 104 11.97 10.81 -5.85
CA PRO A 104 11.50 9.87 -4.86
C PRO A 104 12.52 9.71 -3.73
N TRP A 105 12.03 9.51 -2.50
CA TRP A 105 12.82 9.34 -1.30
C TRP A 105 12.64 7.97 -0.67
N GLN A 106 13.62 7.55 0.13
CA GLN A 106 13.54 6.38 1.02
C GLN A 106 14.32 6.64 2.31
N ARG A 107 14.07 5.82 3.32
CA ARG A 107 14.88 5.80 4.55
C ARG A 107 15.91 4.67 4.48
N LEU A 108 17.13 4.96 4.88
CA LEU A 108 18.18 3.98 5.19
C LEU A 108 18.64 4.24 6.63
N GLY A 109 18.15 3.43 7.57
CA GLY A 109 18.30 3.72 8.99
C GLY A 109 17.64 5.06 9.33
N ASP A 110 18.41 5.96 9.95
CA ASP A 110 17.92 7.29 10.34
C ASP A 110 18.06 8.34 9.23
N ASN A 111 18.70 7.99 8.11
CA ASN A 111 18.95 8.94 7.04
C ASN A 111 17.86 8.90 5.98
N LEU A 112 17.51 10.10 5.50
CA LEU A 112 16.66 10.27 4.33
C LEU A 112 17.56 10.39 3.09
N VAL A 113 17.37 9.47 2.15
CA VAL A 113 18.17 9.42 0.92
C VAL A 113 17.26 9.34 -0.30
N ARG A 114 17.81 9.67 -1.47
CA ARG A 114 17.11 9.40 -2.73
C ARG A 114 16.82 7.91 -2.87
N LEU A 115 15.68 7.58 -3.45
CA LEU A 115 15.30 6.19 -3.74
C LEU A 115 16.42 5.48 -4.51
N THR A 116 16.88 4.34 -3.97
CA THR A 116 17.91 3.54 -4.64
C THR A 116 17.33 2.82 -5.85
N HIS A 117 18.17 2.53 -6.82
CA HIS A 117 17.76 1.81 -8.03
C HIS A 117 17.14 0.44 -7.71
N GLU A 118 17.68 -0.25 -6.71
CA GLU A 118 17.14 -1.54 -6.24
C GLU A 118 15.70 -1.38 -5.73
N ARG A 119 15.46 -0.39 -4.88
CA ARG A 119 14.12 -0.14 -4.34
C ARG A 119 13.15 0.37 -5.40
N GLU A 120 13.61 1.23 -6.29
CA GLU A 120 12.83 1.71 -7.43
C GLU A 120 12.40 0.54 -8.33
N SER A 121 13.33 -0.34 -8.68
CA SER A 121 13.05 -1.54 -9.47
C SER A 121 12.06 -2.46 -8.77
N ALA A 122 12.17 -2.63 -7.45
CA ALA A 122 11.22 -3.41 -6.68
C ALA A 122 9.80 -2.80 -6.75
N ILE A 123 9.66 -1.48 -6.59
CA ILE A 123 8.36 -0.80 -6.72
C ILE A 123 7.79 -0.95 -8.12
N LEU A 124 8.61 -0.75 -9.15
CA LEU A 124 8.18 -0.83 -10.55
C LEU A 124 7.77 -2.25 -10.98
N SER A 125 8.28 -3.26 -10.29
CA SER A 125 7.96 -4.67 -10.53
C SER A 125 6.74 -5.17 -9.75
N GLU A 126 6.16 -4.35 -8.88
CA GLU A 126 4.98 -4.76 -8.12
C GLU A 126 3.80 -5.09 -9.05
N PRO A 127 3.05 -6.16 -8.80
CA PRO A 127 1.86 -6.47 -9.59
C PRO A 127 0.81 -5.36 -9.45
N PHE A 128 0.05 -5.08 -10.52
CA PHE A 128 -0.98 -4.02 -10.51
C PHE A 128 -2.17 -4.31 -9.61
N SER A 129 -2.36 -5.54 -9.23
CA SER A 129 -3.47 -5.92 -8.37
C SER A 129 -2.97 -6.57 -7.10
N ASN A 130 -3.39 -6.01 -5.95
CA ASN A 130 -3.76 -6.82 -4.81
C ASN A 130 -5.15 -7.49 -5.03
N ILE A 131 -5.61 -7.56 -6.26
CA ILE A 131 -6.60 -8.57 -6.61
C ILE A 131 -5.76 -9.83 -6.56
N GLU A 132 -5.77 -10.52 -5.42
CA GLU A 132 -5.51 -11.94 -5.40
C GLU A 132 -6.28 -12.45 -6.60
N ASP A 133 -5.55 -12.98 -7.56
CA ASP A 133 -6.21 -13.74 -8.63
C ASP A 133 -6.85 -14.91 -7.90
N TRP A 134 -8.08 -14.68 -7.45
CA TRP A 134 -8.83 -15.68 -6.70
C TRP A 134 -8.96 -16.97 -7.51
N SER A 135 -8.84 -16.87 -8.85
CA SER A 135 -8.86 -18.02 -9.75
C SER A 135 -7.54 -18.81 -9.71
N ALA A 136 -6.45 -18.20 -9.24
CA ALA A 136 -5.17 -18.86 -9.01
C ALA A 136 -4.98 -19.31 -7.54
N ALA A 137 -5.91 -18.94 -6.65
CA ALA A 137 -5.83 -19.33 -5.26
C ALA A 137 -6.16 -20.83 -5.13
N ILE A 138 -5.21 -21.57 -4.57
CA ILE A 138 -5.46 -22.98 -4.19
C ILE A 138 -6.27 -22.95 -2.89
N VAL A 139 -7.47 -23.52 -2.91
CA VAL A 139 -8.29 -23.74 -1.72
C VAL A 139 -7.94 -25.13 -1.18
N PRO A 140 -7.20 -25.25 -0.07
CA PRO A 140 -6.64 -26.53 0.37
C PRO A 140 -7.69 -27.62 0.68
N ASP A 141 -8.87 -27.18 1.11
CA ASP A 141 -9.97 -28.08 1.53
C ASP A 141 -11.06 -28.23 0.45
N ALA A 142 -10.86 -27.65 -0.76
CA ALA A 142 -11.83 -27.79 -1.83
C ALA A 142 -11.90 -29.21 -2.35
N ALA A 143 -13.10 -29.73 -2.43
CA ALA A 143 -13.41 -31.04 -2.97
C ALA A 143 -14.31 -30.92 -4.20
N ILE A 144 -14.36 -32.00 -4.99
CA ILE A 144 -15.20 -32.01 -6.18
C ILE A 144 -16.70 -31.83 -5.86
N ASP A 145 -17.08 -32.25 -4.65
CA ASP A 145 -18.46 -32.12 -4.15
C ASP A 145 -18.88 -30.69 -3.86
N ASP A 146 -17.92 -29.76 -3.82
CA ASP A 146 -18.18 -28.32 -3.70
C ASP A 146 -18.58 -27.67 -5.03
N LEU A 147 -18.40 -28.40 -6.13
CA LEU A 147 -18.76 -27.92 -7.47
C LEU A 147 -20.22 -28.24 -7.79
N ASP A 148 -20.89 -27.30 -8.46
CA ASP A 148 -22.26 -27.55 -8.97
C ASP A 148 -22.25 -28.64 -10.03
N PRO A 149 -22.92 -29.77 -9.81
CA PRO A 149 -23.02 -30.87 -10.81
C PRO A 149 -23.60 -30.43 -12.15
N ALA A 150 -24.51 -29.45 -12.15
CA ALA A 150 -25.10 -28.93 -13.40
C ALA A 150 -24.06 -28.13 -14.19
N ALA A 151 -23.15 -27.41 -13.50
CA ALA A 151 -22.05 -26.71 -14.15
C ALA A 151 -21.06 -27.70 -14.80
N ILE A 152 -20.75 -28.82 -14.13
CA ILE A 152 -19.85 -29.86 -14.66
C ILE A 152 -20.48 -30.49 -15.92
N LEU A 153 -21.76 -30.82 -15.88
CA LEU A 153 -22.47 -31.37 -17.07
C LEU A 153 -22.44 -30.41 -18.26
N LYS A 154 -22.70 -29.12 -18.00
CA LYS A 154 -22.65 -28.08 -19.03
C LYS A 154 -21.25 -27.91 -19.60
N ALA A 155 -20.22 -27.98 -18.74
CA ALA A 155 -18.82 -27.92 -19.16
C ALA A 155 -18.47 -29.10 -20.08
N ARG A 156 -18.93 -30.34 -19.76
CA ARG A 156 -18.74 -31.51 -20.60
C ARG A 156 -19.39 -31.35 -21.97
N GLU A 157 -20.63 -30.88 -22.04
CA GLU A 157 -21.31 -30.61 -23.31
C GLU A 157 -20.55 -29.58 -24.15
N ASN A 158 -20.11 -28.48 -23.54
CA ASN A 158 -19.33 -27.45 -24.20
C ASN A 158 -18.00 -28.00 -24.73
N TYR A 159 -17.32 -28.85 -23.96
CA TYR A 159 -16.07 -29.48 -24.35
C TYR A 159 -16.28 -30.42 -25.55
N LYS A 160 -17.32 -31.27 -25.55
CA LYS A 160 -17.67 -32.16 -26.68
C LYS A 160 -17.99 -31.38 -27.95
N ASN A 161 -18.70 -30.26 -27.81
CA ASN A 161 -18.99 -29.36 -28.93
C ASN A 161 -17.73 -28.72 -29.53
N LYS A 162 -16.79 -28.36 -28.68
CA LYS A 162 -15.52 -27.74 -29.08
C LYS A 162 -14.54 -28.77 -29.67
N PHE A 163 -14.56 -30.01 -29.16
CA PHE A 163 -13.66 -31.09 -29.54
C PHE A 163 -14.45 -32.39 -29.91
N PRO A 164 -15.12 -32.42 -31.05
CA PRO A 164 -16.00 -33.55 -31.43
C PRO A 164 -15.27 -34.91 -31.52
N GLY A 165 -13.98 -34.89 -31.85
CA GLY A 165 -13.14 -36.09 -31.92
C GLY A 165 -12.91 -36.78 -30.58
N GLN A 166 -13.03 -36.06 -29.46
CA GLN A 166 -12.85 -36.59 -28.11
C GLN A 166 -14.17 -36.85 -27.37
N ALA A 167 -15.30 -36.65 -28.01
CA ALA A 167 -16.62 -36.76 -27.39
C ALA A 167 -16.84 -38.11 -26.70
N LYS A 168 -16.37 -39.20 -27.30
CA LYS A 168 -16.53 -40.57 -26.75
C LYS A 168 -15.64 -40.77 -25.50
N ASP A 169 -14.46 -40.17 -25.47
CA ASP A 169 -13.53 -40.28 -24.36
C ASP A 169 -14.06 -39.51 -23.14
N VAL A 170 -14.62 -38.33 -23.38
CA VAL A 170 -15.25 -37.47 -22.37
C VAL A 170 -16.40 -38.18 -21.65
N ASP A 171 -17.16 -39.02 -22.35
CA ASP A 171 -18.25 -39.83 -21.77
C ASP A 171 -17.75 -40.91 -20.82
N GLN A 172 -16.50 -41.34 -20.95
CA GLN A 172 -15.89 -42.36 -20.11
C GLN A 172 -15.15 -41.76 -18.89
N TRP A 173 -14.86 -40.48 -18.91
CA TRP A 173 -14.14 -39.80 -17.81
C TRP A 173 -15.08 -39.57 -16.64
N ASN A 174 -14.62 -39.90 -15.44
CA ASN A 174 -15.25 -39.39 -14.22
C ASN A 174 -14.97 -37.88 -14.06
N ASP A 175 -15.63 -37.21 -13.12
CA ASP A 175 -15.51 -35.76 -12.97
C ASP A 175 -14.11 -35.30 -12.63
N ILE A 176 -13.36 -36.10 -11.83
CA ILE A 176 -11.97 -35.81 -11.53
C ILE A 176 -11.09 -35.84 -12.78
N ALA A 177 -11.27 -36.89 -13.61
CA ALA A 177 -10.50 -37.04 -14.84
C ALA A 177 -10.87 -35.99 -15.92
N PHE A 178 -12.11 -35.49 -15.88
CA PHE A 178 -12.55 -34.41 -16.77
C PHE A 178 -12.01 -33.05 -16.40
N LEU A 179 -11.80 -32.79 -15.11
CA LEU A 179 -11.36 -31.50 -14.59
C LEU A 179 -9.82 -31.35 -14.49
N ASN A 180 -9.05 -32.44 -14.63
CA ASN A 180 -7.61 -32.47 -14.72
C ASN A 180 -7.11 -32.39 -16.16
#